data_0a59912832c0f9658ca38e8f3f68208e
#
_entry.id   0a59912832c0f9658ca38e8f3f68208e
#
_cell.length_a   1.000
_cell.length_b   1.000
_cell.length_c   1.000
_cell.angle_alpha   90.00
_cell.angle_beta   90.00
_cell.angle_gamma   90.00
#
_symmetry.space_group_name_H-M   'P 1'
#
loop_
_entity.id
_entity.type
_entity.pdbx_description
1 polymer ?
#
loop_
_entity_poly.entity_id
_entity_poly.type
_entity_poly.pdbx_seq_one_letter_code
_entity_poly.pdbx_strand_id
1 'polypeptide(L)'
;MKHPLQKMSMHKRMMLYFAVPLILMQILLCSLCYPQVVRRYREKTDYSMEQSVSQAISFTESYLRNMTYLANMVEDNGVIQNTLSADGFGEERPYMEQWLEYYELNKEFNSYEISNSIYRFCLYVPDEVMYAGNQYYFDGVSRLKERSDYVDLRYALNTGEDYVAISRERDGVDQQDTSQMVTLYHRIASKKEKEEELGICSISVSAKYFQDIMKNANITSEGLVYLMSENGRMITSSNSSIL
;
A
#
# COMPACT_ATOMS: atom_id res chain seq x y z
N MET A 1 -8.72 -77.25 -19.93
CA MET A 1 -8.07 -75.96 -20.19
C MET A 1 -6.79 -75.90 -19.39
N LYS A 2 -5.60 -76.01 -20.02
CA LYS A 2 -4.28 -75.93 -19.31
C LYS A 2 -4.01 -74.46 -18.99
N HIS A 3 -3.76 -74.16 -17.71
CA HIS A 3 -3.43 -72.82 -17.25
C HIS A 3 -2.25 -72.20 -18.05
N PRO A 4 -2.37 -70.96 -18.54
CA PRO A 4 -1.35 -70.33 -19.40
C PRO A 4 0.03 -70.28 -18.73
N LEU A 5 0.13 -70.32 -17.43
CA LEU A 5 1.35 -70.34 -16.63
C LEU A 5 2.17 -71.64 -16.80
N GLN A 6 1.55 -72.75 -17.24
CA GLN A 6 2.26 -74.05 -17.42
C GLN A 6 3.17 -74.10 -18.66
N LYS A 7 3.01 -73.17 -19.61
CA LYS A 7 3.84 -73.05 -20.81
C LYS A 7 5.09 -72.18 -20.66
N MET A 8 5.30 -71.50 -19.52
CA MET A 8 6.42 -70.63 -19.30
C MET A 8 7.61 -71.40 -18.68
N SER A 9 8.87 -71.01 -19.05
CA SER A 9 10.09 -71.59 -18.49
C SER A 9 10.10 -71.34 -16.96
N MET A 10 10.75 -72.26 -16.21
CA MET A 10 10.82 -72.25 -14.76
C MET A 10 11.36 -70.89 -14.22
N HIS A 11 12.30 -70.29 -14.93
CA HIS A 11 12.91 -68.97 -14.59
C HIS A 11 11.88 -67.84 -14.69
N LYS A 12 11.05 -67.83 -15.71
CA LYS A 12 9.97 -66.83 -15.89
C LYS A 12 8.88 -66.92 -14.83
N ARG A 13 8.57 -68.15 -14.38
CA ARG A 13 7.59 -68.37 -13.28
C ARG A 13 8.13 -67.82 -11.95
N MET A 14 9.41 -68.14 -11.64
CA MET A 14 10.04 -67.59 -10.42
C MET A 14 10.06 -66.07 -10.43
N MET A 15 10.47 -65.43 -11.54
CA MET A 15 10.42 -63.96 -11.65
C MET A 15 9.03 -63.41 -11.42
N LEU A 16 8.00 -64.03 -11.94
CA LEU A 16 6.61 -63.56 -11.80
C LEU A 16 6.12 -63.67 -10.36
N TYR A 17 6.48 -64.77 -9.65
CA TYR A 17 6.12 -64.96 -8.25
C TYR A 17 6.76 -63.96 -7.31
N PHE A 18 7.95 -63.43 -7.65
CA PHE A 18 8.59 -62.37 -6.85
C PHE A 18 8.21 -60.96 -7.29
N ALA A 19 8.07 -60.69 -8.59
CA ALA A 19 7.79 -59.37 -9.12
C ALA A 19 6.36 -58.92 -8.81
N VAL A 20 5.37 -59.81 -8.91
CA VAL A 20 3.96 -59.46 -8.69
C VAL A 20 3.70 -59.02 -7.24
N PRO A 21 4.13 -59.74 -6.18
CA PRO A 21 3.94 -59.28 -4.80
C PRO A 21 4.72 -57.98 -4.50
N LEU A 22 5.89 -57.79 -5.09
CA LEU A 22 6.71 -56.60 -4.89
C LEU A 22 6.04 -55.37 -5.51
N ILE A 23 5.49 -55.50 -6.71
CA ILE A 23 4.72 -54.45 -7.37
C ILE A 23 3.44 -54.14 -6.56
N LEU A 24 2.71 -55.17 -6.11
CA LEU A 24 1.52 -54.99 -5.29
C LEU A 24 1.82 -54.26 -3.96
N MET A 25 2.94 -54.64 -3.30
CA MET A 25 3.39 -53.99 -2.08
C MET A 25 3.74 -52.50 -2.32
N GLN A 26 4.39 -52.22 -3.45
CA GLN A 26 4.76 -50.85 -3.84
C GLN A 26 3.56 -49.99 -4.15
N ILE A 27 2.56 -50.54 -4.86
CA ILE A 27 1.27 -49.83 -5.11
C ILE A 27 0.54 -49.57 -3.80
N LEU A 28 0.53 -50.53 -2.88
CA LEU A 28 -0.12 -50.39 -1.58
C LEU A 28 0.56 -49.30 -0.71
N LEU A 29 1.89 -49.29 -0.66
CA LEU A 29 2.67 -48.26 0.01
C LEU A 29 2.42 -46.86 -0.60
N CYS A 30 2.47 -46.74 -1.92
CA CYS A 30 2.18 -45.48 -2.60
C CYS A 30 0.76 -45.00 -2.31
N SER A 31 -0.22 -45.91 -2.35
CA SER A 31 -1.63 -45.60 -2.06
C SER A 31 -1.86 -45.08 -0.64
N LEU A 32 -1.11 -45.57 0.35
CA LEU A 32 -1.19 -45.14 1.73
C LEU A 32 -0.39 -43.86 2.03
N CYS A 33 0.81 -43.76 1.48
CA CYS A 33 1.73 -42.65 1.76
C CYS A 33 1.40 -41.38 0.96
N TYR A 34 0.99 -41.54 -0.30
CA TYR A 34 0.74 -40.39 -1.19
C TYR A 34 -0.30 -39.40 -0.62
N PRO A 35 -1.51 -39.86 -0.21
CA PRO A 35 -2.50 -38.92 0.33
C PRO A 35 -2.04 -38.24 1.61
N GLN A 36 -1.25 -38.91 2.46
CA GLN A 36 -0.71 -38.31 3.69
C GLN A 36 0.33 -37.24 3.37
N VAL A 37 1.20 -37.50 2.40
CA VAL A 37 2.22 -36.51 1.97
C VAL A 37 1.54 -35.29 1.34
N VAL A 38 0.57 -35.50 0.45
CA VAL A 38 -0.17 -34.41 -0.19
C VAL A 38 -0.92 -33.57 0.84
N ARG A 39 -1.58 -34.24 1.81
CA ARG A 39 -2.29 -33.53 2.87
C ARG A 39 -1.36 -32.68 3.71
N ARG A 40 -0.24 -33.24 4.18
CA ARG A 40 0.77 -32.49 4.97
C ARG A 40 1.39 -31.35 4.17
N TYR A 41 1.60 -31.56 2.86
CA TYR A 41 2.16 -30.52 2.01
C TYR A 41 1.14 -29.36 1.86
N ARG A 42 -0.14 -29.67 1.65
CA ARG A 42 -1.20 -28.63 1.61
C ARG A 42 -1.30 -27.89 2.93
N GLU A 43 -1.43 -28.58 4.04
CA GLU A 43 -1.51 -27.97 5.37
C GLU A 43 -0.31 -27.04 5.65
N LYS A 44 0.90 -27.45 5.26
CA LYS A 44 2.10 -26.61 5.39
C LYS A 44 2.08 -25.42 4.47
N THR A 45 1.61 -25.56 3.24
CA THR A 45 1.52 -24.47 2.27
C THR A 45 0.47 -23.46 2.72
N ASP A 46 -0.72 -23.93 3.13
CA ASP A 46 -1.81 -23.08 3.61
C ASP A 46 -1.36 -22.27 4.83
N TYR A 47 -0.70 -22.91 5.81
CA TYR A 47 -0.15 -22.22 6.98
C TYR A 47 0.91 -21.17 6.60
N SER A 48 1.80 -21.51 5.65
CA SER A 48 2.82 -20.58 5.17
C SER A 48 2.21 -19.37 4.43
N MET A 49 1.13 -19.61 3.65
CA MET A 49 0.39 -18.54 2.99
C MET A 49 -0.29 -17.62 4.00
N GLU A 50 -0.99 -18.18 4.98
CA GLU A 50 -1.66 -17.40 6.04
C GLU A 50 -0.64 -16.53 6.79
N GLN A 51 0.51 -17.08 7.15
CA GLN A 51 1.58 -16.34 7.81
C GLN A 51 2.12 -15.20 6.93
N SER A 52 2.35 -15.45 5.64
CA SER A 52 2.87 -14.43 4.73
C SER A 52 1.86 -13.31 4.48
N VAL A 53 0.58 -13.65 4.33
CA VAL A 53 -0.50 -12.66 4.19
C VAL A 53 -0.64 -11.84 5.48
N SER A 54 -0.60 -12.48 6.65
CA SER A 54 -0.66 -11.79 7.94
C SER A 54 0.52 -10.81 8.12
N GLN A 55 1.72 -11.21 7.70
CA GLN A 55 2.87 -10.30 7.70
C GLN A 55 2.68 -9.11 6.74
N ALA A 56 2.17 -9.36 5.54
CA ALA A 56 1.89 -8.29 4.57
C ALA A 56 0.86 -7.29 5.11
N ILE A 57 -0.19 -7.76 5.77
CA ILE A 57 -1.18 -6.93 6.46
C ILE A 57 -0.49 -6.08 7.53
N SER A 58 0.28 -6.70 8.41
CA SER A 58 0.97 -5.99 9.51
C SER A 58 1.94 -4.93 9.00
N PHE A 59 2.67 -5.20 7.92
CA PHE A 59 3.55 -4.20 7.29
C PHE A 59 2.75 -3.05 6.68
N THR A 60 1.68 -3.36 5.96
CA THR A 60 0.79 -2.35 5.35
C THR A 60 0.18 -1.43 6.42
N GLU A 61 -0.37 -2.02 7.48
CA GLU A 61 -0.92 -1.26 8.62
C GLU A 61 0.15 -0.40 9.30
N SER A 62 1.36 -0.91 9.45
CA SER A 62 2.48 -0.16 10.01
C SER A 62 2.82 1.07 9.16
N TYR A 63 2.84 0.93 7.83
CA TYR A 63 3.06 2.06 6.92
C TYR A 63 1.95 3.10 7.00
N LEU A 64 0.69 2.68 6.95
CA LEU A 64 -0.45 3.59 7.04
C LEU A 64 -0.46 4.32 8.40
N ARG A 65 -0.23 3.61 9.49
CA ARG A 65 -0.13 4.18 10.83
C ARG A 65 1.01 5.20 10.95
N ASN A 66 2.14 4.93 10.28
CA ASN A 66 3.24 5.89 10.26
C ASN A 66 2.89 7.16 9.46
N MET A 67 2.15 7.03 8.35
CA MET A 67 1.63 8.18 7.61
C MET A 67 0.68 9.03 8.47
N THR A 68 -0.26 8.41 9.17
CA THR A 68 -1.15 9.10 10.11
C THR A 68 -0.37 9.77 11.24
N TYR A 69 0.65 9.10 11.79
CA TYR A 69 1.50 9.69 12.81
C TYR A 69 2.24 10.95 12.30
N LEU A 70 2.77 10.89 11.08
CA LEU A 70 3.43 12.03 10.44
C LEU A 70 2.44 13.16 10.16
N ALA A 71 1.20 12.85 9.73
CA ALA A 71 0.15 13.83 9.52
C ALA A 71 -0.20 14.58 10.81
N ASN A 72 -0.35 13.86 11.90
CA ASN A 72 -0.56 14.45 13.23
C ASN A 72 0.63 15.32 13.68
N MET A 73 1.86 14.90 13.39
CA MET A 73 3.04 15.72 13.66
C MET A 73 3.02 17.04 12.86
N VAL A 74 2.58 17.01 11.60
CA VAL A 74 2.42 18.20 10.76
C VAL A 74 1.32 19.11 11.34
N GLU A 75 0.17 18.55 11.70
CA GLU A 75 -0.91 19.30 12.34
C GLU A 75 -0.48 19.93 13.68
N ASP A 76 0.32 19.20 14.48
CA ASP A 76 0.79 19.66 15.78
C ASP A 76 1.96 20.66 15.70
N ASN A 77 2.56 20.84 14.53
CA ASN A 77 3.72 21.71 14.36
C ASN A 77 3.35 23.17 14.61
N GLY A 78 4.01 23.78 15.59
CA GLY A 78 3.75 25.16 16.01
C GLY A 78 4.03 26.20 14.92
N VAL A 79 5.02 25.98 14.05
CA VAL A 79 5.31 26.90 12.93
C VAL A 79 4.18 26.84 11.92
N ILE A 80 3.76 25.63 11.51
CA ILE A 80 2.67 25.42 10.56
C ILE A 80 1.38 26.03 11.11
N GLN A 81 1.02 25.72 12.36
CA GLN A 81 -0.17 26.25 13.01
C GLN A 81 -0.16 27.78 13.09
N ASN A 82 0.96 28.38 13.51
CA ASN A 82 1.03 29.83 13.68
C ASN A 82 1.01 30.56 12.33
N THR A 83 1.69 30.02 11.30
CA THR A 83 1.71 30.64 9.98
C THR A 83 0.34 30.57 9.31
N LEU A 84 -0.31 29.39 9.31
CA LEU A 84 -1.62 29.23 8.67
C LEU A 84 -2.75 29.92 9.44
N SER A 85 -2.65 30.08 10.78
CA SER A 85 -3.63 30.78 11.61
C SER A 85 -3.33 32.27 11.78
N ALA A 86 -2.32 32.80 11.11
CA ALA A 86 -1.99 34.22 11.23
C ALA A 86 -3.10 35.08 10.61
N ASP A 87 -3.54 36.11 11.31
CA ASP A 87 -4.47 37.10 10.77
C ASP A 87 -3.94 37.65 9.45
N GLY A 88 -4.69 37.44 8.37
CA GLY A 88 -4.31 37.85 7.01
C GLY A 88 -3.35 36.91 6.30
N PHE A 89 -3.15 35.66 6.72
CA PHE A 89 -2.50 34.64 5.87
C PHE A 89 -3.25 34.57 4.54
N GLY A 90 -2.53 34.80 3.45
CA GLY A 90 -3.10 34.81 2.10
C GLY A 90 -3.82 36.09 1.67
N GLU A 91 -3.91 37.13 2.47
CA GLU A 91 -4.36 38.46 2.03
C GLU A 91 -3.34 39.09 1.07
N GLU A 92 -3.77 40.04 0.23
CA GLU A 92 -2.87 40.84 -0.60
C GLU A 92 -1.88 41.63 0.29
N ARG A 93 -0.73 41.02 0.49
CA ARG A 93 0.40 41.57 1.24
C ARG A 93 1.58 41.84 0.31
N PRO A 94 2.56 42.65 0.76
CA PRO A 94 3.81 42.79 0.04
C PRO A 94 4.43 41.42 -0.25
N TYR A 95 4.88 41.23 -1.47
CA TYR A 95 5.50 39.98 -1.97
C TYR A 95 6.52 39.37 -0.97
N MET A 96 7.31 40.22 -0.30
CA MET A 96 8.33 39.78 0.63
C MET A 96 7.75 39.10 1.89
N GLU A 97 6.59 39.55 2.39
CA GLU A 97 5.93 38.97 3.56
C GLU A 97 5.33 37.61 3.21
N GLN A 98 4.63 37.51 2.07
CA GLN A 98 4.12 36.25 1.56
C GLN A 98 5.27 35.25 1.35
N TRP A 99 6.38 35.71 0.76
CA TRP A 99 7.56 34.85 0.52
C TRP A 99 8.13 34.31 1.84
N LEU A 100 8.21 35.11 2.89
CA LEU A 100 8.71 34.69 4.21
C LEU A 100 7.80 33.64 4.84
N GLU A 101 6.49 33.80 4.79
CA GLU A 101 5.53 32.83 5.32
C GLU A 101 5.69 31.47 4.63
N TYR A 102 5.73 31.44 3.30
CA TYR A 102 5.94 30.21 2.55
C TYR A 102 7.35 29.63 2.71
N TYR A 103 8.35 30.47 2.92
CA TYR A 103 9.71 30.01 3.19
C TYR A 103 9.80 29.23 4.51
N GLU A 104 9.17 29.72 5.56
CA GLU A 104 9.12 29.01 6.87
C GLU A 104 8.36 27.67 6.73
N LEU A 105 7.22 27.66 6.07
CA LEU A 105 6.46 26.43 5.80
C LEU A 105 7.27 25.43 4.97
N ASN A 106 7.93 25.90 3.91
CA ASN A 106 8.82 25.07 3.07
C ASN A 106 9.93 24.41 3.87
N LYS A 107 10.53 25.16 4.77
CA LYS A 107 11.61 24.66 5.63
C LYS A 107 11.12 23.53 6.52
N GLU A 108 9.92 23.67 7.07
CA GLU A 108 9.30 22.61 7.88
C GLU A 108 8.99 21.36 7.03
N PHE A 109 8.32 21.50 5.90
CA PHE A 109 8.01 20.37 5.02
C PHE A 109 9.27 19.68 4.48
N ASN A 110 10.30 20.45 4.09
CA ASN A 110 11.58 19.90 3.68
C ASN A 110 12.26 19.11 4.81
N SER A 111 12.13 19.56 6.05
CA SER A 111 12.65 18.84 7.22
C SER A 111 11.95 17.49 7.41
N TYR A 112 10.62 17.42 7.24
CA TYR A 112 9.86 16.17 7.29
C TYR A 112 10.26 15.23 6.16
N GLU A 113 10.39 15.72 4.94
CA GLU A 113 10.75 14.93 3.76
C GLU A 113 12.18 14.34 3.89
N ILE A 114 13.16 15.15 4.31
CA ILE A 114 14.53 14.68 4.55
C ILE A 114 14.58 13.63 5.66
N SER A 115 13.84 13.85 6.75
CA SER A 115 13.81 12.92 7.89
C SER A 115 13.09 11.61 7.57
N ASN A 116 12.17 11.63 6.60
CA ASN A 116 11.33 10.52 6.20
C ASN A 116 11.41 10.32 4.67
N SER A 117 12.57 10.06 4.16
CA SER A 117 12.93 10.07 2.71
C SER A 117 12.06 9.21 1.78
N ILE A 118 11.20 8.36 2.34
CA ILE A 118 10.25 7.54 1.57
C ILE A 118 8.88 8.21 1.40
N TYR A 119 8.62 9.31 2.11
CA TYR A 119 7.34 10.03 2.07
C TYR A 119 7.53 11.39 1.40
N ARG A 120 6.48 11.82 0.69
CA ARG A 120 6.35 13.15 0.11
C ARG A 120 5.22 13.88 0.78
N PHE A 121 5.39 15.17 0.96
CA PHE A 121 4.44 16.03 1.65
C PHE A 121 3.92 17.09 0.70
N CYS A 122 2.61 17.36 0.78
CA CYS A 122 1.99 18.51 0.11
C CYS A 122 0.89 19.07 1.00
N LEU A 123 0.81 20.39 1.09
CA LEU A 123 -0.23 21.11 1.78
C LEU A 123 -1.17 21.77 0.78
N TYR A 124 -2.43 21.39 0.82
CA TYR A 124 -3.48 22.05 0.05
C TYR A 124 -4.07 23.19 0.86
N VAL A 125 -3.96 24.38 0.30
CA VAL A 125 -4.50 25.61 0.88
C VAL A 125 -5.56 26.21 -0.05
N PRO A 126 -6.45 27.12 0.46
CA PRO A 126 -7.37 27.85 -0.42
C PRO A 126 -6.62 28.51 -1.59
N ASP A 127 -7.21 28.47 -2.77
CA ASP A 127 -6.54 28.95 -3.99
C ASP A 127 -6.19 30.45 -3.94
N GLU A 128 -6.98 31.21 -3.20
CA GLU A 128 -6.81 32.66 -3.01
C GLU A 128 -5.53 33.00 -2.27
N VAL A 129 -5.07 32.08 -1.39
CA VAL A 129 -3.89 32.29 -0.57
C VAL A 129 -2.63 31.66 -1.17
N MET A 130 -2.76 30.97 -2.31
CA MET A 130 -1.65 30.27 -2.93
C MET A 130 -0.60 31.21 -3.49
N TYR A 131 0.64 31.09 -2.99
CA TYR A 131 1.78 31.83 -3.50
C TYR A 131 2.28 31.23 -4.83
N ALA A 132 2.28 32.03 -5.87
CA ALA A 132 2.60 31.57 -7.23
C ALA A 132 4.06 31.07 -7.43
N GLY A 133 4.95 31.37 -6.51
CA GLY A 133 6.39 31.06 -6.63
C GLY A 133 6.81 29.67 -6.16
N ASN A 134 5.95 28.92 -5.48
CA ASN A 134 6.32 27.62 -4.92
C ASN A 134 5.17 26.61 -5.00
N GLN A 135 5.33 25.63 -5.87
CA GLN A 135 4.35 24.57 -6.11
C GLN A 135 4.86 23.18 -5.68
N TYR A 136 6.01 23.09 -5.01
CA TYR A 136 6.56 21.80 -4.62
C TYR A 136 5.83 21.20 -3.42
N TYR A 137 5.69 21.98 -2.35
CA TYR A 137 5.01 21.55 -1.11
C TYR A 137 3.58 22.08 -0.99
N PHE A 138 3.12 22.90 -1.94
CA PHE A 138 1.82 23.58 -1.86
C PHE A 138 1.03 23.39 -3.14
N ASP A 139 -0.27 23.20 -2.96
CA ASP A 139 -1.22 23.15 -4.06
C ASP A 139 -2.55 23.79 -3.65
N GLY A 140 -3.38 24.17 -4.62
CA GLY A 140 -4.70 24.71 -4.37
C GLY A 140 -5.72 23.61 -4.07
N VAL A 141 -6.66 23.89 -3.15
CA VAL A 141 -7.78 22.97 -2.86
C VAL A 141 -8.63 22.68 -4.10
N SER A 142 -8.65 23.57 -5.11
CA SER A 142 -9.32 23.35 -6.39
C SER A 142 -8.84 22.07 -7.07
N ARG A 143 -7.58 21.72 -6.94
CA ARG A 143 -7.00 20.48 -7.47
C ARG A 143 -7.58 19.23 -6.85
N LEU A 144 -7.92 19.28 -5.56
CA LEU A 144 -8.61 18.17 -4.91
C LEU A 144 -10.04 18.02 -5.45
N LYS A 145 -10.70 19.13 -5.82
CA LYS A 145 -12.05 19.12 -6.39
C LYS A 145 -12.12 18.43 -7.76
N GLU A 146 -11.03 18.39 -8.49
CA GLU A 146 -10.93 17.71 -9.80
C GLU A 146 -10.86 16.17 -9.67
N ARG A 147 -10.62 15.66 -8.47
CA ARG A 147 -10.54 14.21 -8.22
C ARG A 147 -11.93 13.57 -8.31
N SER A 148 -11.98 12.39 -8.89
CA SER A 148 -13.23 11.60 -9.00
C SER A 148 -13.76 11.14 -7.63
N ASP A 149 -12.89 11.07 -6.61
CA ASP A 149 -13.20 10.62 -5.24
C ASP A 149 -13.28 11.79 -4.24
N TYR A 150 -13.38 13.03 -4.73
CA TYR A 150 -13.41 14.22 -3.88
C TYR A 150 -14.54 14.22 -2.84
N VAL A 151 -15.71 13.70 -3.21
CA VAL A 151 -16.87 13.65 -2.29
C VAL A 151 -16.58 12.74 -1.11
N ASP A 152 -16.01 11.56 -1.36
CA ASP A 152 -15.66 10.59 -0.32
C ASP A 152 -14.53 11.15 0.57
N LEU A 153 -13.52 11.78 -0.07
CA LEU A 153 -12.42 12.45 0.62
C LEU A 153 -12.95 13.52 1.57
N ARG A 154 -13.81 14.43 1.10
CA ARG A 154 -14.37 15.50 1.94
C ARG A 154 -15.26 14.96 3.04
N TYR A 155 -16.02 13.90 2.78
CA TYR A 155 -16.83 13.26 3.80
C TYR A 155 -15.95 12.72 4.94
N ALA A 156 -14.89 11.96 4.64
CA ALA A 156 -13.97 11.43 5.63
C ALA A 156 -13.30 12.56 6.45
N LEU A 157 -12.76 13.59 5.78
CA LEU A 157 -12.10 14.70 6.46
C LEU A 157 -13.06 15.51 7.35
N ASN A 158 -14.34 15.64 6.96
CA ASN A 158 -15.34 16.33 7.76
C ASN A 158 -15.79 15.51 8.99
N THR A 159 -15.69 14.19 8.94
CA THR A 159 -15.92 13.30 10.09
C THR A 159 -14.71 13.18 11.00
N GLY A 160 -13.58 13.79 10.64
CA GLY A 160 -12.33 13.74 11.39
C GLY A 160 -11.51 12.47 11.13
N GLU A 161 -11.77 11.79 10.01
CA GLU A 161 -11.06 10.60 9.59
C GLU A 161 -10.06 10.92 8.47
N ASP A 162 -8.92 10.23 8.48
CA ASP A 162 -7.96 10.28 7.37
C ASP A 162 -8.54 9.59 6.14
N TYR A 163 -8.20 10.10 4.96
CA TYR A 163 -8.60 9.49 3.69
C TYR A 163 -7.40 8.95 2.93
N VAL A 164 -7.41 7.66 2.62
CA VAL A 164 -6.35 7.01 1.84
C VAL A 164 -6.82 6.74 0.42
N ALA A 165 -6.05 7.22 -0.55
CA ALA A 165 -6.34 7.04 -1.98
C ALA A 165 -5.09 6.72 -2.79
N ILE A 166 -5.31 6.20 -3.99
CA ILE A 166 -4.26 6.16 -5.02
C ILE A 166 -4.28 7.48 -5.76
N SER A 167 -3.13 8.11 -5.83
CA SER A 167 -2.91 9.28 -6.67
C SER A 167 -1.87 8.96 -7.74
N ARG A 168 -1.94 9.66 -8.85
CA ARG A 168 -0.85 9.74 -9.83
C ARG A 168 -0.23 11.11 -9.65
N GLU A 169 0.75 11.19 -8.79
CA GLU A 169 1.50 12.42 -8.62
C GLU A 169 2.62 12.48 -9.65
N ARG A 170 2.81 13.67 -10.20
CA ARG A 170 4.00 13.96 -10.99
C ARG A 170 5.17 14.03 -10.02
N ASP A 171 6.19 13.21 -10.23
CA ASP A 171 7.47 13.43 -9.58
C ASP A 171 7.95 14.83 -9.97
N GLY A 172 8.16 15.69 -8.97
CA GLY A 172 8.40 17.12 -9.18
C GLY A 172 9.67 17.50 -9.96
N VAL A 173 10.46 16.52 -10.41
CA VAL A 173 11.69 16.72 -11.18
C VAL A 173 11.55 16.21 -12.62
N ASP A 174 10.76 15.15 -12.85
CA ASP A 174 10.53 14.61 -14.20
C ASP A 174 9.04 14.62 -14.52
N GLN A 175 8.60 15.59 -15.33
CA GLN A 175 7.21 15.74 -15.78
C GLN A 175 6.70 14.54 -16.61
N GLN A 176 7.53 13.53 -16.85
CA GLN A 176 7.22 12.34 -17.65
C GLN A 176 6.93 11.09 -16.83
N ASP A 177 7.32 11.03 -15.56
CA ASP A 177 7.12 9.84 -14.75
C ASP A 177 5.91 10.00 -13.83
N THR A 178 4.76 9.46 -14.25
CA THR A 178 3.55 9.36 -13.45
C THR A 178 3.61 8.08 -12.61
N SER A 179 4.37 8.09 -11.53
CA SER A 179 4.39 6.98 -10.60
C SER A 179 3.07 6.94 -9.81
N GLN A 180 2.55 5.73 -9.59
CA GLN A 180 1.42 5.55 -8.70
C GLN A 180 1.88 5.72 -7.25
N MET A 181 1.16 6.56 -6.52
CA MET A 181 1.39 6.84 -5.11
C MET A 181 0.18 6.40 -4.28
N VAL A 182 0.44 5.88 -3.10
CA VAL A 182 -0.59 5.75 -2.05
C VAL A 182 -0.50 7.00 -1.20
N THR A 183 -1.57 7.77 -1.16
CA THR A 183 -1.61 9.08 -0.53
C THR A 183 -2.65 9.09 0.59
N LEU A 184 -2.22 9.50 1.77
CA LEU A 184 -3.08 9.78 2.90
C LEU A 184 -3.36 11.29 2.91
N TYR A 185 -4.62 11.66 3.01
CA TYR A 185 -5.09 13.04 3.20
C TYR A 185 -5.55 13.22 4.63
N HIS A 186 -5.09 14.27 5.26
CA HIS A 186 -5.36 14.62 6.65
C HIS A 186 -5.75 16.09 6.74
N ARG A 187 -6.82 16.38 7.50
CA ARG A 187 -7.28 17.76 7.73
C ARG A 187 -6.40 18.41 8.79
N ILE A 188 -5.86 19.59 8.49
CA ILE A 188 -5.19 20.42 9.48
C ILE A 188 -6.23 21.38 10.08
N ALA A 189 -6.61 21.11 11.33
CA ALA A 189 -7.52 21.97 12.08
C ALA A 189 -6.75 23.03 12.88
N SER A 190 -7.37 24.20 13.05
CA SER A 190 -6.83 25.26 13.91
C SER A 190 -6.85 24.83 15.38
N LYS A 191 -5.74 25.01 16.08
CA LYS A 191 -5.68 24.81 17.54
C LYS A 191 -6.31 25.96 18.31
N LYS A 192 -6.45 27.12 17.68
CA LYS A 192 -7.09 28.29 18.26
C LYS A 192 -8.61 28.23 18.14
N GLU A 193 -9.08 27.84 16.96
CA GLU A 193 -10.50 27.72 16.63
C GLU A 193 -10.77 26.31 16.11
N LYS A 194 -11.22 25.41 16.96
CA LYS A 194 -11.31 23.95 16.70
C LYS A 194 -12.11 23.53 15.46
N GLU A 195 -12.97 24.40 14.92
CA GLU A 195 -13.78 24.11 13.73
C GLU A 195 -13.17 24.67 12.44
N GLU A 196 -12.18 25.55 12.53
CA GLU A 196 -11.53 26.15 11.38
C GLU A 196 -10.56 25.18 10.73
N GLU A 197 -10.72 24.97 9.43
CA GLU A 197 -9.80 24.19 8.60
C GLU A 197 -8.72 25.12 8.04
N LEU A 198 -7.48 24.89 8.43
CA LEU A 198 -6.32 25.65 7.94
C LEU A 198 -5.82 25.13 6.59
N GLY A 199 -6.10 23.87 6.29
CA GLY A 199 -5.69 23.23 5.04
C GLY A 199 -5.84 21.73 5.10
N ILE A 200 -5.39 21.04 4.05
CA ILE A 200 -5.36 19.59 3.94
C ILE A 200 -3.93 19.17 3.65
N CYS A 201 -3.33 18.41 4.56
CA CYS A 201 -2.02 17.81 4.34
C CYS A 201 -2.20 16.50 3.56
N SER A 202 -1.38 16.27 2.55
CA SER A 202 -1.23 14.96 1.94
C SER A 202 0.16 14.40 2.17
N ILE A 203 0.21 13.11 2.49
CA ILE A 203 1.44 12.35 2.65
C ILE A 203 1.40 11.20 1.68
N SER A 204 2.35 11.16 0.76
CA SER A 204 2.39 10.17 -0.32
C SER A 204 3.59 9.26 -0.19
N VAL A 205 3.39 7.98 -0.50
CA VAL A 205 4.44 6.97 -0.61
C VAL A 205 4.29 6.23 -1.94
N SER A 206 5.40 5.84 -2.55
CA SER A 206 5.33 5.08 -3.80
C SER A 206 4.53 3.79 -3.62
N ALA A 207 3.55 3.53 -4.47
CA ALA A 207 2.77 2.30 -4.49
C ALA A 207 3.66 1.06 -4.66
N LYS A 208 4.86 1.22 -5.20
CA LYS A 208 5.86 0.16 -5.32
C LYS A 208 6.21 -0.48 -3.97
N TYR A 209 6.26 0.28 -2.89
CA TYR A 209 6.52 -0.28 -1.55
C TYR A 209 5.45 -1.29 -1.15
N PHE A 210 4.17 -0.96 -1.38
CA PHE A 210 3.07 -1.89 -1.11
C PHE A 210 3.07 -3.07 -2.07
N GLN A 211 3.39 -2.84 -3.36
CA GLN A 211 3.51 -3.92 -4.34
C GLN A 211 4.60 -4.92 -3.96
N ASP A 212 5.74 -4.46 -3.49
CA ASP A 212 6.85 -5.33 -3.08
C ASP A 212 6.47 -6.14 -1.82
N ILE A 213 5.74 -5.56 -0.88
CA ILE A 213 5.16 -6.28 0.26
C ILE A 213 4.20 -7.39 -0.25
N MET A 214 3.30 -7.05 -1.17
CA MET A 214 2.33 -8.00 -1.73
C MET A 214 3.00 -9.11 -2.54
N LYS A 215 4.05 -8.81 -3.31
CA LYS A 215 4.84 -9.81 -4.04
C LYS A 215 5.50 -10.79 -3.09
N ASN A 216 6.04 -10.32 -1.99
CA ASN A 216 6.69 -11.18 -0.98
C ASN A 216 5.68 -12.06 -0.23
N ALA A 217 4.42 -11.64 -0.12
CA ALA A 217 3.34 -12.44 0.44
C ALA A 217 2.84 -13.53 -0.52
N ASN A 218 3.14 -13.41 -1.81
CA ASN A 218 2.69 -14.37 -2.82
C ASN A 218 3.63 -15.58 -2.87
N ILE A 219 3.18 -16.73 -2.37
CA ILE A 219 3.95 -17.98 -2.31
C ILE A 219 3.87 -18.77 -3.60
N THR A 220 2.85 -18.51 -4.44
CA THR A 220 2.63 -19.22 -5.68
C THR A 220 2.88 -18.31 -6.88
N SER A 221 3.50 -18.84 -7.95
CA SER A 221 3.76 -18.06 -9.17
C SER A 221 2.50 -17.53 -9.87
N GLU A 222 1.34 -18.12 -9.59
CA GLU A 222 0.04 -17.78 -10.20
C GLU A 222 -0.90 -17.06 -9.21
N GLY A 223 -0.48 -16.89 -7.95
CA GLY A 223 -1.29 -16.22 -6.92
C GLY A 223 -1.36 -14.71 -7.18
N LEU A 224 -2.47 -14.12 -6.76
CA LEU A 224 -2.70 -12.70 -6.77
C LEU A 224 -3.03 -12.22 -5.36
N VAL A 225 -2.25 -11.25 -4.88
CA VAL A 225 -2.50 -10.57 -3.61
C VAL A 225 -2.80 -9.11 -3.93
N TYR A 226 -3.84 -8.57 -3.34
CA TYR A 226 -4.23 -7.17 -3.51
C TYR A 226 -4.66 -6.55 -2.19
N LEU A 227 -4.45 -5.24 -2.10
CA LEU A 227 -4.89 -4.41 -1.00
C LEU A 227 -6.14 -3.66 -1.43
N MET A 228 -7.18 -3.74 -0.62
CA MET A 228 -8.44 -3.01 -0.83
C MET A 228 -8.74 -2.15 0.39
N SER A 229 -9.36 -0.99 0.15
CA SER A 229 -9.95 -0.18 1.21
C SER A 229 -11.27 -0.81 1.70
N GLU A 230 -11.77 -0.37 2.86
CA GLU A 230 -13.02 -0.86 3.46
C GLU A 230 -14.24 -0.69 2.53
N ASN A 231 -14.24 0.35 1.71
CA ASN A 231 -15.28 0.60 0.71
C ASN A 231 -15.11 -0.20 -0.60
N GLY A 232 -14.21 -1.21 -0.62
CA GLY A 232 -14.03 -2.13 -1.74
C GLY A 232 -13.18 -1.58 -2.90
N ARG A 233 -12.56 -0.42 -2.75
CA ARG A 233 -11.67 0.14 -3.77
C ARG A 233 -10.30 -0.52 -3.70
N MET A 234 -9.78 -1.00 -4.83
CA MET A 234 -8.43 -1.57 -4.91
C MET A 234 -7.39 -0.45 -4.73
N ILE A 235 -6.47 -0.65 -3.78
CA ILE A 235 -5.36 0.27 -3.52
C ILE A 235 -4.12 -0.16 -4.30
N THR A 236 -3.77 -1.43 -4.26
CA THR A 236 -2.64 -1.97 -5.03
C THR A 236 -2.74 -3.48 -5.15
N SER A 237 -1.95 -4.08 -6.06
CA SER A 237 -1.87 -5.53 -6.23
C SER A 237 -0.44 -6.00 -6.44
N SER A 238 -0.19 -7.29 -6.22
CA SER A 238 1.10 -7.93 -6.50
C SER A 238 1.45 -7.94 -7.99
N ASN A 239 0.46 -7.73 -8.87
CA ASN A 239 0.63 -7.63 -10.32
C ASN A 239 0.21 -6.24 -10.80
N SER A 240 1.18 -5.44 -11.22
CA SER A 240 0.98 -4.06 -11.70
C SER A 240 0.17 -3.95 -13.00
N SER A 241 -0.05 -5.05 -13.74
CA SER A 241 -0.85 -5.03 -14.98
C SER A 241 -2.36 -5.07 -14.74
N ILE A 242 -2.82 -5.14 -13.48
CA ILE A 242 -4.24 -5.23 -13.12
C ILE A 242 -4.76 -3.88 -12.55
N LEU A 243 -3.88 -2.93 -12.36
CA LEU A 243 -4.16 -1.54 -11.99
C LEU A 243 -4.20 -0.68 -13.26
#